data_bebc6d7880ef7a99b06faf93b1304ddc
#
_entry.id   bebc6d7880ef7a99b06faf93b1304ddc
#
_cell.length_a   1.000
_cell.length_b   1.000
_cell.length_c   1.000
_cell.angle_alpha   90.00
_cell.angle_beta   90.00
_cell.angle_gamma   90.00
#
_symmetry.space_group_name_H-M   'P 1'
#
loop_
_entity.id
_entity.type
_entity.pdbx_description
1 polymer ?
#
loop_
_entity_poly.entity_id
_entity_poly.type
_entity_poly.pdbx_seq_one_letter_code
_entity_poly.pdbx_strand_id
1 'polypeptide(L)'
;MQECQRKQIPGVGIEDIYIGNGVSELIVMAMQALLNDGDEVLIPAPDYPLWTAAAHLSGGHGVHYLCDEQADWAPDIADIRAKVTSRTRAIVIINPNNPTGAVYPPEVVREVLDIAQEHNLVVFSDEIYDKILYDGVEHTATGALADDDQLVITMNGLSKSYRCAGFRSGWMRISGTLAKQRAQDFIQGLTMLASMRLCANVPAQHAIQTALGGYQSINDLILPGGRLLAQRDITVEKLNAIPGVSC
;
A
#
# COMPACT_ATOMS: atom_id res chain seq x y z
N MET A 1 -2.31 16.48 -3.39
CA MET A 1 -2.99 16.86 -4.65
C MET A 1 -2.07 16.72 -5.88
N GLN A 2 -0.97 17.46 -6.02
CA GLN A 2 -0.06 17.36 -7.19
C GLN A 2 0.44 15.93 -7.43
N GLU A 3 0.72 15.16 -6.38
CA GLU A 3 1.12 13.75 -6.50
C GLU A 3 -0.01 12.88 -7.08
N CYS A 4 -1.26 13.12 -6.68
CA CYS A 4 -2.41 12.42 -7.27
C CYS A 4 -2.55 12.73 -8.76
N GLN A 5 -2.34 13.99 -9.16
CA GLN A 5 -2.36 14.38 -10.56
C GLN A 5 -1.24 13.71 -11.37
N ARG A 6 -0.01 13.68 -10.83
CA ARG A 6 1.13 13.00 -11.47
C ARG A 6 0.90 11.51 -11.64
N LYS A 7 0.28 10.87 -10.66
CA LYS A 7 -0.07 9.45 -10.67
C LYS A 7 -1.40 9.14 -11.35
N GLN A 8 -2.06 10.15 -11.93
CA GLN A 8 -3.33 10.03 -12.64
C GLN A 8 -4.46 9.41 -11.80
N ILE A 9 -4.47 9.67 -10.48
CA ILE A 9 -5.50 9.18 -9.58
C ILE A 9 -6.66 10.17 -9.56
N PRO A 10 -7.84 9.79 -10.08
CA PRO A 10 -8.99 10.68 -10.17
C PRO A 10 -9.70 10.84 -8.82
N GLY A 11 -10.58 11.83 -8.73
CA GLY A 11 -11.59 11.95 -7.69
C GLY A 11 -11.06 12.17 -6.27
N VAL A 12 -9.81 12.65 -6.09
CA VAL A 12 -9.22 12.92 -4.76
C VAL A 12 -9.24 14.42 -4.48
N GLY A 13 -9.96 14.82 -3.43
CA GLY A 13 -9.94 16.17 -2.85
C GLY A 13 -8.94 16.30 -1.69
N ILE A 14 -8.83 17.49 -1.11
CA ILE A 14 -7.97 17.73 0.08
C ILE A 14 -8.57 16.99 1.28
N GLU A 15 -9.86 16.92 1.37
CA GLU A 15 -10.65 16.24 2.40
C GLU A 15 -10.43 14.71 2.41
N ASP A 16 -9.96 14.15 1.29
CA ASP A 16 -9.69 12.72 1.15
C ASP A 16 -8.28 12.32 1.59
N ILE A 17 -7.48 13.28 2.10
CA ILE A 17 -6.08 13.06 2.45
C ILE A 17 -5.90 13.15 3.96
N TYR A 18 -5.41 12.07 4.55
CA TYR A 18 -5.09 11.97 5.98
C TYR A 18 -3.58 11.85 6.15
N ILE A 19 -3.00 12.67 7.02
CA ILE A 19 -1.58 12.63 7.37
C ILE A 19 -1.41 11.89 8.70
N GLY A 20 -0.46 10.96 8.77
CA GLY A 20 -0.20 10.14 9.95
C GLY A 20 1.27 10.16 10.38
N ASN A 21 1.52 9.65 11.58
CA ASN A 21 2.84 9.42 12.13
C ASN A 21 3.51 8.18 11.48
N GLY A 22 3.69 8.27 10.16
CA GLY A 22 4.04 7.15 9.28
C GLY A 22 2.80 6.36 8.85
N VAL A 23 2.98 5.52 7.83
CA VAL A 23 1.93 4.64 7.31
C VAL A 23 1.40 3.69 8.39
N SER A 24 2.24 3.30 9.35
CA SER A 24 1.86 2.38 10.42
C SER A 24 0.67 2.87 11.26
N GLU A 25 0.62 4.16 11.60
CA GLU A 25 -0.52 4.73 12.32
C GLU A 25 -1.79 4.70 11.47
N LEU A 26 -1.65 5.02 10.18
CA LEU A 26 -2.78 5.06 9.25
C LEU A 26 -3.38 3.67 8.99
N ILE A 27 -2.55 2.62 8.94
CA ILE A 27 -3.00 1.23 8.87
C ILE A 27 -3.86 0.89 10.09
N VAL A 28 -3.36 1.18 11.30
CA VAL A 28 -4.09 0.89 12.54
C VAL A 28 -5.41 1.66 12.59
N MET A 29 -5.39 2.96 12.25
CA MET A 29 -6.62 3.78 12.23
C MET A 29 -7.64 3.24 11.21
N ALA A 30 -7.18 2.84 10.03
CA ALA A 30 -8.06 2.33 8.98
C ALA A 30 -8.72 0.99 9.39
N MET A 31 -7.95 0.08 10.00
CA MET A 31 -8.50 -1.18 10.50
C MET A 31 -9.49 -0.95 11.64
N GLN A 32 -9.18 -0.04 12.58
CA GLN A 32 -10.10 0.32 13.68
C GLN A 32 -11.40 0.97 13.21
N ALA A 33 -11.36 1.75 12.12
CA ALA A 33 -12.56 2.36 11.56
C ALA A 33 -13.43 1.38 10.77
N LEU A 34 -12.80 0.33 10.19
CA LEU A 34 -13.47 -0.57 9.25
C LEU A 34 -14.04 -1.82 9.91
N LEU A 35 -13.30 -2.43 10.85
CA LEU A 35 -13.53 -3.80 11.28
C LEU A 35 -14.38 -3.89 12.55
N ASN A 36 -15.29 -4.86 12.54
CA ASN A 36 -15.98 -5.36 13.70
C ASN A 36 -15.45 -6.76 14.06
N ASP A 37 -15.91 -7.28 15.20
CA ASP A 37 -15.54 -8.63 15.64
C ASP A 37 -15.92 -9.68 14.59
N GLY A 38 -14.94 -10.48 14.18
CA GLY A 38 -15.08 -11.54 13.19
C GLY A 38 -15.05 -11.10 11.72
N ASP A 39 -14.91 -9.81 11.42
CA ASP A 39 -14.67 -9.36 10.05
C ASP A 39 -13.30 -9.83 9.53
N GLU A 40 -13.17 -10.03 8.23
CA GLU A 40 -11.98 -10.58 7.59
C GLU A 40 -11.33 -9.56 6.64
N VAL A 41 -10.00 -9.58 6.60
CA VAL A 41 -9.19 -8.82 5.64
C VAL A 41 -8.29 -9.77 4.89
N LEU A 42 -8.36 -9.77 3.56
CA LEU A 42 -7.42 -10.51 2.72
C LEU A 42 -6.07 -9.80 2.69
N ILE A 43 -5.01 -10.51 3.02
CA ILE A 43 -3.65 -9.97 3.16
C ILE A 43 -2.69 -10.87 2.37
N PRO A 44 -1.69 -10.33 1.62
CA PRO A 44 -0.76 -11.18 0.88
C PRO A 44 0.07 -12.07 1.80
N ALA A 45 0.51 -13.22 1.31
CA ALA A 45 1.51 -14.05 1.98
C ALA A 45 2.63 -14.38 0.98
N PRO A 46 3.87 -13.91 1.28
CA PRO A 46 4.32 -13.19 2.48
C PRO A 46 3.88 -11.71 2.52
N ASP A 47 3.77 -11.15 3.73
CA ASP A 47 3.31 -9.78 3.97
C ASP A 47 4.27 -8.94 4.83
N TYR A 48 3.90 -7.67 4.99
CA TYR A 48 4.40 -6.83 6.06
C TYR A 48 3.53 -7.07 7.31
N PRO A 49 4.08 -7.67 8.41
CA PRO A 49 3.30 -8.23 9.53
C PRO A 49 2.36 -7.25 10.24
N LEU A 50 2.57 -5.93 10.05
CA LEU A 50 1.71 -4.93 10.65
C LEU A 50 0.26 -5.01 10.15
N TRP A 51 0.02 -5.39 8.88
CA TRP A 51 -1.32 -5.53 8.35
C TRP A 51 -2.11 -6.59 9.10
N THR A 52 -1.52 -7.77 9.27
CA THR A 52 -2.10 -8.86 10.08
C THR A 52 -2.31 -8.44 11.53
N ALA A 53 -1.31 -7.81 12.14
CA ALA A 53 -1.41 -7.35 13.53
C ALA A 53 -2.50 -6.30 13.72
N ALA A 54 -2.62 -5.32 12.82
CA ALA A 54 -3.63 -4.28 12.89
C ALA A 54 -5.05 -4.83 12.72
N ALA A 55 -5.26 -5.79 11.80
CA ALA A 55 -6.54 -6.47 11.64
C ALA A 55 -6.96 -7.17 12.95
N HIS A 56 -6.06 -7.96 13.54
CA HIS A 56 -6.34 -8.66 14.80
C HIS A 56 -6.57 -7.71 15.98
N LEU A 57 -5.77 -6.66 16.11
CA LEU A 57 -5.94 -5.66 17.19
C LEU A 57 -7.25 -4.88 17.05
N SER A 58 -7.85 -4.87 15.87
CA SER A 58 -9.13 -4.21 15.59
C SER A 58 -10.35 -5.16 15.70
N GLY A 59 -10.15 -6.38 16.19
CA GLY A 59 -11.21 -7.39 16.35
C GLY A 59 -11.48 -8.25 15.10
N GLY A 60 -10.82 -7.97 14.00
CA GLY A 60 -10.94 -8.75 12.76
C GLY A 60 -9.92 -9.87 12.65
N HIS A 61 -9.92 -10.54 11.52
CA HIS A 61 -9.01 -11.63 11.17
C HIS A 61 -8.29 -11.35 9.85
N GLY A 62 -6.96 -11.48 9.85
CA GLY A 62 -6.17 -11.51 8.62
C GLY A 62 -6.28 -12.89 7.96
N VAL A 63 -6.78 -12.95 6.73
CA VAL A 63 -6.85 -14.15 5.90
C VAL A 63 -5.82 -14.01 4.78
N HIS A 64 -4.78 -14.85 4.82
CA HIS A 64 -3.66 -14.71 3.90
C HIS A 64 -3.96 -15.38 2.55
N TYR A 65 -3.82 -14.62 1.46
CA TYR A 65 -3.80 -15.16 0.11
C TYR A 65 -2.36 -15.38 -0.37
N LEU A 66 -2.16 -16.38 -1.21
CA LEU A 66 -0.85 -16.76 -1.72
C LEU A 66 -0.32 -15.74 -2.73
N CYS A 67 0.96 -15.37 -2.58
CA CYS A 67 1.76 -14.80 -3.65
C CYS A 67 2.70 -15.91 -4.14
N ASP A 68 2.54 -16.32 -5.40
CA ASP A 68 3.20 -17.52 -5.93
C ASP A 68 4.65 -17.22 -6.32
N GLU A 69 5.60 -17.87 -5.67
CA GLU A 69 7.03 -17.76 -5.97
C GLU A 69 7.33 -18.15 -7.42
N GLN A 70 6.62 -19.11 -7.98
CA GLN A 70 6.82 -19.58 -9.36
C GLN A 70 6.27 -18.58 -10.41
N ALA A 71 5.44 -17.64 -9.98
CA ALA A 71 4.87 -16.56 -10.77
C ALA A 71 5.44 -15.19 -10.35
N ASP A 72 6.74 -15.12 -10.07
CA ASP A 72 7.44 -13.89 -9.63
C ASP A 72 6.76 -13.20 -8.42
N TRP A 73 6.23 -14.00 -7.49
CA TRP A 73 5.52 -13.54 -6.31
C TRP A 73 4.24 -12.75 -6.60
N ALA A 74 3.64 -12.94 -7.77
CA ALA A 74 2.35 -12.35 -8.08
C ALA A 74 1.23 -12.96 -7.19
N PRO A 75 0.19 -12.17 -6.85
CA PRO A 75 -1.00 -12.69 -6.18
C PRO A 75 -1.65 -13.83 -6.96
N ASP A 76 -1.94 -14.94 -6.30
CA ASP A 76 -2.74 -16.02 -6.88
C ASP A 76 -4.22 -15.61 -6.85
N ILE A 77 -4.73 -15.25 -8.01
CA ILE A 77 -6.12 -14.78 -8.20
C ILE A 77 -7.16 -15.87 -7.85
N ALA A 78 -6.84 -17.12 -8.13
CA ALA A 78 -7.75 -18.23 -7.78
C ALA A 78 -7.81 -18.45 -6.26
N ASP A 79 -6.67 -18.34 -5.57
CA ASP A 79 -6.60 -18.44 -4.13
C ASP A 79 -7.30 -17.25 -3.45
N ILE A 80 -7.16 -16.01 -3.98
CA ILE A 80 -7.91 -14.84 -3.51
C ILE A 80 -9.42 -15.13 -3.59
N ARG A 81 -9.92 -15.55 -4.75
CA ARG A 81 -11.35 -15.84 -4.95
C ARG A 81 -11.86 -16.92 -4.01
N ALA A 82 -11.07 -17.95 -3.78
CA ALA A 82 -11.43 -19.04 -2.88
C ALA A 82 -11.52 -18.62 -1.40
N LYS A 83 -10.84 -17.55 -1.02
CA LYS A 83 -10.76 -17.03 0.36
C LYS A 83 -11.75 -15.92 0.68
N VAL A 84 -12.44 -15.36 -0.32
CA VAL A 84 -13.51 -14.39 -0.06
C VAL A 84 -14.68 -15.08 0.62
N THR A 85 -15.16 -14.48 1.71
CA THR A 85 -16.36 -14.92 2.45
C THR A 85 -17.33 -13.76 2.65
N SER A 86 -18.50 -14.02 3.20
CA SER A 86 -19.46 -12.98 3.58
C SER A 86 -18.94 -12.03 4.69
N ARG A 87 -17.86 -12.39 5.38
CA ARG A 87 -17.20 -11.59 6.40
C ARG A 87 -16.04 -10.76 5.86
N THR A 88 -15.59 -11.02 4.65
CA THR A 88 -14.50 -10.26 4.03
C THR A 88 -14.94 -8.81 3.82
N ARG A 89 -14.16 -7.85 4.34
CA ARG A 89 -14.40 -6.41 4.23
C ARG A 89 -13.41 -5.69 3.36
N ALA A 90 -12.19 -6.20 3.30
CA ALA A 90 -11.13 -5.54 2.57
C ALA A 90 -10.12 -6.53 1.99
N ILE A 91 -9.38 -6.05 1.01
CA ILE A 91 -8.18 -6.70 0.49
C ILE A 91 -7.00 -5.72 0.53
N VAL A 92 -5.84 -6.21 0.92
CA VAL A 92 -4.58 -5.45 0.97
C VAL A 92 -3.72 -5.84 -0.22
N ILE A 93 -3.22 -4.83 -0.94
CA ILE A 93 -2.18 -4.96 -1.96
C ILE A 93 -0.95 -4.23 -1.43
N ILE A 94 0.21 -4.87 -1.43
CA ILE A 94 1.50 -4.24 -1.11
C ILE A 94 2.32 -4.23 -2.39
N ASN A 95 2.42 -3.06 -3.04
CA ASN A 95 3.06 -2.95 -4.35
C ASN A 95 3.92 -1.68 -4.47
N PRO A 96 5.25 -1.80 -4.61
CA PRO A 96 6.07 -3.03 -4.58
C PRO A 96 5.98 -3.78 -3.26
N ASN A 97 6.04 -5.11 -3.33
CA ASN A 97 5.80 -5.97 -2.18
C ASN A 97 6.98 -5.97 -1.18
N ASN A 98 6.66 -5.97 0.09
CA ASN A 98 7.54 -6.29 1.18
C ASN A 98 7.06 -7.62 1.81
N PRO A 99 7.84 -8.71 1.78
CA PRO A 99 9.31 -8.73 1.66
C PRO A 99 9.87 -9.12 0.28
N THR A 100 9.06 -9.54 -0.68
CA THR A 100 9.54 -10.21 -1.91
C THR A 100 10.25 -9.28 -2.89
N GLY A 101 9.92 -7.97 -2.85
CA GLY A 101 10.40 -7.00 -3.84
C GLY A 101 9.64 -7.02 -5.17
N ALA A 102 8.65 -7.90 -5.32
CA ALA A 102 7.84 -7.99 -6.54
C ALA A 102 7.12 -6.67 -6.83
N VAL A 103 7.06 -6.31 -8.10
CA VAL A 103 6.26 -5.20 -8.61
C VAL A 103 5.17 -5.78 -9.49
N TYR A 104 3.93 -5.66 -9.05
CA TYR A 104 2.79 -6.24 -9.76
C TYR A 104 2.46 -5.41 -10.99
N PRO A 105 2.35 -6.05 -12.17
CA PRO A 105 1.94 -5.37 -13.38
C PRO A 105 0.48 -4.92 -13.32
N PRO A 106 0.09 -3.90 -14.11
CA PRO A 106 -1.26 -3.33 -14.05
C PRO A 106 -2.40 -4.33 -14.25
N GLU A 107 -2.18 -5.36 -15.07
CA GLU A 107 -3.17 -6.42 -15.33
C GLU A 107 -3.47 -7.25 -14.08
N VAL A 108 -2.45 -7.62 -13.30
CA VAL A 108 -2.63 -8.37 -12.04
C VAL A 108 -3.35 -7.49 -11.00
N VAL A 109 -3.00 -6.21 -10.90
CA VAL A 109 -3.69 -5.28 -9.99
C VAL A 109 -5.16 -5.13 -10.39
N ARG A 110 -5.47 -5.08 -11.69
CA ARG A 110 -6.87 -5.03 -12.17
C ARG A 110 -7.66 -6.26 -11.81
N GLU A 111 -7.10 -7.47 -11.95
CA GLU A 111 -7.78 -8.70 -11.54
C GLU A 111 -8.12 -8.70 -10.04
N VAL A 112 -7.25 -8.15 -9.20
CA VAL A 112 -7.54 -7.96 -7.77
C VAL A 112 -8.63 -6.91 -7.55
N LEU A 113 -8.61 -5.81 -8.30
CA LEU A 113 -9.65 -4.78 -8.27
C LEU A 113 -11.00 -5.34 -8.71
N ASP A 114 -11.05 -6.18 -9.75
CA ASP A 114 -12.28 -6.83 -10.22
C ASP A 114 -12.91 -7.68 -9.11
N ILE A 115 -12.11 -8.47 -8.39
CA ILE A 115 -12.60 -9.25 -7.24
C ILE A 115 -13.13 -8.31 -6.14
N ALA A 116 -12.40 -7.25 -5.84
CA ALA A 116 -12.83 -6.28 -4.85
C ALA A 116 -14.16 -5.62 -5.23
N GLN A 117 -14.38 -5.34 -6.51
CA GLN A 117 -15.63 -4.79 -7.02
C GLN A 117 -16.78 -5.80 -6.93
N GLU A 118 -16.55 -7.03 -7.39
CA GLU A 118 -17.54 -8.13 -7.34
C GLU A 118 -18.09 -8.34 -5.92
N HIS A 119 -17.23 -8.16 -4.91
CA HIS A 119 -17.56 -8.42 -3.50
C HIS A 119 -17.72 -7.16 -2.64
N ASN A 120 -17.66 -5.97 -3.27
CA ASN A 120 -17.76 -4.66 -2.59
C ASN A 120 -16.75 -4.51 -1.44
N LEU A 121 -15.49 -4.90 -1.68
CA LEU A 121 -14.40 -4.81 -0.70
C LEU A 121 -13.71 -3.44 -0.77
N VAL A 122 -13.24 -2.98 0.37
CA VAL A 122 -12.29 -1.86 0.44
C VAL A 122 -10.91 -2.35 -0.01
N VAL A 123 -10.25 -1.62 -0.91
CA VAL A 123 -8.89 -1.94 -1.34
C VAL A 123 -7.90 -1.06 -0.61
N PHE A 124 -7.01 -1.65 0.18
CA PHE A 124 -5.86 -0.99 0.75
C PHE A 124 -4.63 -1.22 -0.13
N SER A 125 -4.03 -0.15 -0.63
CA SER A 125 -2.81 -0.21 -1.43
C SER A 125 -1.65 0.43 -0.68
N ASP A 126 -0.72 -0.38 -0.21
CA ASP A 126 0.53 0.08 0.38
C ASP A 126 1.57 0.30 -0.72
N GLU A 127 1.80 1.56 -1.06
CA GLU A 127 2.71 1.99 -2.12
C GLU A 127 3.98 2.64 -1.56
N ILE A 128 4.39 2.27 -0.34
CA ILE A 128 5.52 2.93 0.35
C ILE A 128 6.86 2.78 -0.41
N TYR A 129 6.97 1.78 -1.29
CA TYR A 129 8.16 1.49 -2.11
C TYR A 129 8.04 1.95 -3.57
N ASP A 130 7.01 2.70 -3.94
CA ASP A 130 6.65 3.10 -5.31
C ASP A 130 7.75 3.74 -6.17
N LYS A 131 8.83 4.21 -5.53
CA LYS A 131 9.99 4.83 -6.20
C LYS A 131 11.28 4.01 -6.06
N ILE A 132 11.23 2.84 -5.42
CA ILE A 132 12.38 1.95 -5.29
C ILE A 132 12.21 0.84 -6.32
N LEU A 133 12.53 1.17 -7.55
CA LEU A 133 12.33 0.33 -8.73
C LEU A 133 13.65 0.13 -9.45
N TYR A 134 13.91 -1.07 -9.91
CA TYR A 134 15.15 -1.44 -10.59
C TYR A 134 14.86 -1.89 -12.03
N ASP A 135 15.91 -1.89 -12.86
CA ASP A 135 15.90 -2.50 -14.21
C ASP A 135 14.81 -1.94 -15.14
N GLY A 136 14.40 -0.69 -14.94
CA GLY A 136 13.40 -0.04 -15.79
C GLY A 136 11.95 -0.48 -15.54
N VAL A 137 11.71 -1.24 -14.46
CA VAL A 137 10.34 -1.57 -14.05
C VAL A 137 9.59 -0.30 -13.64
N GLU A 138 8.32 -0.20 -14.02
CA GLU A 138 7.45 0.91 -13.69
C GLU A 138 6.36 0.48 -12.70
N HIS A 139 6.03 1.36 -11.76
CA HIS A 139 4.93 1.19 -10.81
C HIS A 139 3.72 1.99 -11.29
N THR A 140 2.58 1.32 -11.37
CA THR A 140 1.29 1.99 -11.60
C THR A 140 0.52 2.05 -10.28
N ALA A 141 0.06 3.24 -9.91
CA ALA A 141 -0.72 3.43 -8.70
C ALA A 141 -2.07 2.69 -8.79
N THR A 142 -2.43 1.92 -7.79
CA THR A 142 -3.68 1.15 -7.75
C THR A 142 -4.91 2.04 -7.96
N GLY A 143 -4.93 3.22 -7.34
CA GLY A 143 -6.03 4.18 -7.51
C GLY A 143 -6.15 4.80 -8.92
N ALA A 144 -5.15 4.63 -9.80
CA ALA A 144 -5.23 5.03 -11.20
C ALA A 144 -5.83 3.93 -12.10
N LEU A 145 -5.87 2.71 -11.60
CA LEU A 145 -6.45 1.54 -12.30
C LEU A 145 -7.88 1.25 -11.89
N ALA A 146 -8.30 1.79 -10.74
CA ALA A 146 -9.60 1.53 -10.15
C ALA A 146 -10.71 2.36 -10.82
N ASP A 147 -11.92 1.81 -10.85
CA ASP A 147 -13.12 2.51 -11.27
C ASP A 147 -13.67 3.42 -10.17
N ASP A 148 -14.55 4.36 -10.53
CA ASP A 148 -15.08 5.38 -9.61
C ASP A 148 -15.98 4.81 -8.49
N ASP A 149 -16.47 3.59 -8.66
CA ASP A 149 -17.29 2.88 -7.68
C ASP A 149 -16.47 1.93 -6.78
N GLN A 150 -15.15 1.89 -6.95
CA GLN A 150 -14.22 1.14 -6.11
C GLN A 150 -13.57 2.05 -5.06
N LEU A 151 -13.68 1.68 -3.78
CA LEU A 151 -13.04 2.41 -2.69
C LEU A 151 -11.59 1.96 -2.54
N VAL A 152 -10.66 2.81 -2.97
CA VAL A 152 -9.23 2.53 -2.85
C VAL A 152 -8.59 3.50 -1.86
N ILE A 153 -7.91 2.94 -0.86
CA ILE A 153 -7.15 3.69 0.14
C ILE A 153 -5.67 3.43 -0.12
N THR A 154 -5.01 4.41 -0.72
CA THR A 154 -3.59 4.32 -1.03
C THR A 154 -2.77 4.93 0.08
N MET A 155 -1.76 4.21 0.55
CA MET A 155 -0.85 4.63 1.61
C MET A 155 0.57 4.84 1.07
N ASN A 156 1.22 5.92 1.51
CA ASN A 156 2.60 6.23 1.17
C ASN A 156 3.23 7.13 2.24
N GLY A 157 4.53 7.42 2.16
CA GLY A 157 5.19 8.24 3.17
C GLY A 157 6.66 8.49 2.90
N LEU A 158 7.31 9.19 3.84
CA LEU A 158 8.71 9.59 3.72
C LEU A 158 9.70 8.49 4.13
N SER A 159 9.22 7.36 4.68
CA SER A 159 10.08 6.38 5.35
C SER A 159 11.05 5.66 4.42
N LYS A 160 10.63 5.29 3.22
CA LYS A 160 11.37 4.41 2.30
C LYS A 160 11.96 5.17 1.12
N SER A 161 11.15 5.61 0.18
CA SER A 161 11.61 6.31 -1.03
C SER A 161 12.40 7.58 -0.73
N TYR A 162 12.12 8.25 0.40
CA TYR A 162 12.84 9.45 0.83
C TYR A 162 13.85 9.18 1.95
N ARG A 163 13.96 7.93 2.43
CA ARG A 163 14.91 7.49 3.47
C ARG A 163 14.82 8.26 4.79
N CYS A 164 13.65 8.81 5.08
CA CYS A 164 13.36 9.61 6.27
C CYS A 164 12.46 8.86 7.25
N ALA A 165 12.76 7.57 7.52
CA ALA A 165 11.94 6.72 8.37
C ALA A 165 11.74 7.29 9.78
N GLY A 166 12.75 7.96 10.34
CA GLY A 166 12.70 8.60 11.65
C GLY A 166 11.83 9.85 11.71
N PHE A 167 11.47 10.46 10.58
CA PHE A 167 10.58 11.62 10.54
C PHE A 167 9.14 11.25 10.91
N ARG A 168 8.79 9.97 10.84
CA ARG A 168 7.43 9.48 11.14
C ARG A 168 6.36 10.28 10.41
N SER A 169 6.46 10.39 9.09
CA SER A 169 5.46 11.07 8.26
C SER A 169 5.00 10.19 7.11
N GLY A 170 3.71 9.99 7.03
CA GLY A 170 3.03 9.27 5.97
C GLY A 170 1.68 9.88 5.70
N TRP A 171 1.06 9.44 4.65
CA TRP A 171 -0.29 9.87 4.26
C TRP A 171 -1.05 8.70 3.66
N MET A 172 -2.38 8.76 3.80
CA MET A 172 -3.30 7.97 3.00
C MET A 172 -4.19 8.89 2.20
N ARG A 173 -4.64 8.43 1.06
CA ARG A 173 -5.61 9.09 0.20
C ARG A 173 -6.73 8.13 -0.14
N ILE A 174 -7.96 8.63 -0.16
CA ILE A 174 -9.16 7.87 -0.48
C ILE A 174 -9.60 8.28 -1.88
N SER A 175 -9.71 7.31 -2.79
CA SER A 175 -10.21 7.52 -4.17
C SER A 175 -11.46 6.68 -4.43
N GLY A 176 -12.15 6.98 -5.54
CA GLY A 176 -13.43 6.39 -5.89
C GLY A 176 -14.61 7.30 -5.51
N THR A 177 -15.03 8.18 -6.43
CA THR A 177 -16.04 9.22 -6.15
C THR A 177 -17.38 8.64 -5.73
N LEU A 178 -17.86 7.61 -6.45
CA LEU A 178 -19.14 6.96 -6.15
C LEU A 178 -19.02 6.05 -4.92
N ALA A 179 -17.87 5.38 -4.76
CA ALA A 179 -17.63 4.53 -3.61
C ALA A 179 -17.60 5.32 -2.30
N LYS A 180 -16.98 6.50 -2.28
CA LYS A 180 -16.97 7.38 -1.10
C LYS A 180 -18.36 7.78 -0.62
N GLN A 181 -19.32 7.96 -1.55
CA GLN A 181 -20.70 8.28 -1.17
C GLN A 181 -21.36 7.13 -0.40
N ARG A 182 -20.99 5.88 -0.68
CA ARG A 182 -21.48 4.69 0.01
C ARG A 182 -20.72 4.39 1.31
N ALA A 183 -19.49 4.87 1.43
CA ALA A 183 -18.59 4.60 2.54
C ALA A 183 -18.50 5.76 3.57
N GLN A 184 -19.53 6.60 3.67
CA GLN A 184 -19.51 7.79 4.52
C GLN A 184 -19.27 7.46 6.00
N ASP A 185 -19.87 6.38 6.52
CA ASP A 185 -19.70 5.98 7.91
C ASP A 185 -18.25 5.60 8.22
N PHE A 186 -17.60 4.87 7.30
CA PHE A 186 -16.18 4.52 7.41
C PHE A 186 -15.29 5.77 7.37
N ILE A 187 -15.53 6.68 6.42
CA ILE A 187 -14.79 7.94 6.28
C ILE A 187 -14.98 8.82 7.52
N GLN A 188 -16.21 8.86 8.08
CA GLN A 188 -16.47 9.57 9.33
C GLN A 188 -15.71 8.93 10.51
N GLY A 189 -15.67 7.60 10.59
CA GLY A 189 -14.87 6.88 11.58
C GLY A 189 -13.39 7.24 11.52
N LEU A 190 -12.80 7.26 10.32
CA LEU A 190 -11.43 7.72 10.09
C LEU A 190 -11.22 9.16 10.56
N THR A 191 -12.15 10.05 10.23
CA THR A 191 -12.09 11.47 10.64
C THR A 191 -12.16 11.62 12.15
N MET A 192 -13.00 10.83 12.82
CA MET A 192 -13.08 10.83 14.28
C MET A 192 -11.78 10.35 14.93
N LEU A 193 -11.20 9.25 14.46
CA LEU A 193 -9.93 8.74 14.98
C LEU A 193 -8.79 9.74 14.74
N ALA A 194 -8.72 10.35 13.56
CA ALA A 194 -7.75 11.40 13.26
C ALA A 194 -7.92 12.62 14.19
N SER A 195 -9.16 13.02 14.49
CA SER A 195 -9.47 14.11 15.39
C SER A 195 -9.12 13.80 16.86
N MET A 196 -9.36 12.56 17.31
CA MET A 196 -8.98 12.10 18.66
C MET A 196 -7.47 12.15 18.87
N ARG A 197 -6.68 11.79 17.86
CA ARG A 197 -5.22 11.87 17.87
C ARG A 197 -4.73 13.33 17.86
N LEU A 198 -5.54 14.31 17.47
CA LEU A 198 -5.23 15.72 17.20
C LEU A 198 -4.44 15.86 15.89
N CYS A 199 -3.13 16.11 15.94
CA CYS A 199 -2.32 16.29 14.75
C CYS A 199 -1.17 15.27 14.66
N ALA A 200 -0.81 14.90 13.43
CA ALA A 200 0.42 14.17 13.17
C ALA A 200 1.65 15.06 13.45
N ASN A 201 2.83 14.46 13.44
CA ASN A 201 4.10 15.14 13.67
C ASN A 201 4.26 16.36 12.75
N VAL A 202 3.95 17.56 13.28
CA VAL A 202 3.93 18.80 12.50
C VAL A 202 5.30 19.17 11.89
N PRO A 203 6.42 19.08 12.60
CA PRO A 203 7.74 19.33 11.99
C PRO A 203 8.00 18.46 10.75
N ALA A 204 7.62 17.20 10.79
CA ALA A 204 7.82 16.29 9.67
C ALA A 204 6.88 16.58 8.47
N GLN A 205 5.69 17.13 8.72
CA GLN A 205 4.77 17.52 7.65
C GLN A 205 5.37 18.58 6.73
N HIS A 206 6.18 19.50 7.25
CA HIS A 206 6.87 20.51 6.44
C HIS A 206 7.86 19.90 5.44
N ALA A 207 8.38 18.69 5.70
CA ALA A 207 9.25 17.99 4.78
C ALA A 207 8.50 17.35 3.59
N ILE A 208 7.19 17.07 3.72
CA ILE A 208 6.42 16.36 2.69
C ILE A 208 6.45 17.14 1.36
N GLN A 209 6.18 18.43 1.39
CA GLN A 209 6.12 19.23 0.17
C GLN A 209 7.48 19.26 -0.54
N THR A 210 8.57 19.44 0.20
CA THR A 210 9.92 19.43 -0.34
C THR A 210 10.29 18.05 -0.89
N ALA A 211 9.93 16.97 -0.18
CA ALA A 211 10.18 15.60 -0.63
C ALA A 211 9.43 15.28 -1.93
N LEU A 212 8.14 15.62 -2.00
CA LEU A 212 7.31 15.31 -3.18
C LEU A 212 7.64 16.20 -4.39
N GLY A 213 7.95 17.46 -4.18
CA GLY A 213 8.20 18.45 -5.25
C GLY A 213 9.68 18.68 -5.58
N GLY A 214 10.59 18.24 -4.73
CA GLY A 214 12.02 18.46 -4.88
C GLY A 214 12.73 17.38 -5.69
N TYR A 215 14.06 17.44 -5.63
CA TYR A 215 14.93 16.47 -6.28
C TYR A 215 14.72 15.06 -5.69
N GLN A 216 14.54 14.07 -6.56
CA GLN A 216 14.30 12.69 -6.16
C GLN A 216 15.63 11.94 -6.01
N SER A 217 16.30 12.16 -4.90
CA SER A 217 17.63 11.57 -4.62
C SER A 217 17.64 10.04 -4.54
N ILE A 218 16.49 9.40 -4.46
CA ILE A 218 16.41 7.94 -4.55
C ILE A 218 16.95 7.43 -5.90
N ASN A 219 16.78 8.21 -6.97
CA ASN A 219 17.28 7.85 -8.30
C ASN A 219 18.80 7.68 -8.33
N ASP A 220 19.53 8.49 -7.57
CA ASP A 220 21.01 8.35 -7.47
C ASP A 220 21.43 7.02 -6.84
N LEU A 221 20.52 6.33 -6.19
CA LEU A 221 20.80 5.09 -5.47
C LEU A 221 20.35 3.85 -6.22
N ILE A 222 19.30 3.96 -7.03
CA ILE A 222 18.67 2.81 -7.71
C ILE A 222 19.03 2.72 -9.21
N LEU A 223 19.52 3.80 -9.82
CA LEU A 223 19.94 3.81 -11.22
C LEU A 223 21.40 3.31 -11.38
N PRO A 224 21.86 3.02 -12.61
CA PRO A 224 23.22 2.58 -12.87
C PRO A 224 24.28 3.47 -12.21
N GLY A 225 25.17 2.86 -11.43
CA GLY A 225 26.15 3.54 -10.59
C GLY A 225 25.67 3.83 -9.17
N GLY A 226 24.40 3.59 -8.85
CA GLY A 226 23.82 3.81 -7.54
C GLY A 226 24.14 2.69 -6.54
N ARG A 227 24.31 3.06 -5.28
CA ARG A 227 24.73 2.13 -4.23
C ARG A 227 23.71 1.01 -3.97
N LEU A 228 22.40 1.31 -3.99
CA LEU A 228 21.40 0.29 -3.72
C LEU A 228 21.32 -0.74 -4.84
N LEU A 229 21.45 -0.29 -6.09
CA LEU A 229 21.52 -1.20 -7.24
C LEU A 229 22.75 -2.13 -7.11
N ALA A 230 23.93 -1.57 -6.87
CA ALA A 230 25.15 -2.34 -6.69
C ALA A 230 25.05 -3.34 -5.52
N GLN A 231 24.43 -2.95 -4.40
CA GLN A 231 24.22 -3.83 -3.26
C GLN A 231 23.26 -4.98 -3.59
N ARG A 232 22.16 -4.70 -4.32
CA ARG A 232 21.23 -5.73 -4.80
C ARG A 232 21.98 -6.75 -5.67
N ASP A 233 22.68 -6.29 -6.69
CA ASP A 233 23.35 -7.14 -7.66
C ASP A 233 24.37 -8.08 -6.98
N ILE A 234 25.22 -7.52 -6.10
CA ILE A 234 26.18 -8.32 -5.32
C ILE A 234 25.47 -9.32 -4.40
N THR A 235 24.35 -8.93 -3.80
CA THR A 235 23.59 -9.80 -2.89
C THR A 235 22.98 -10.97 -3.66
N VAL A 236 22.31 -10.70 -4.76
CA VAL A 236 21.70 -11.73 -5.62
C VAL A 236 22.77 -12.68 -6.16
N GLU A 237 23.88 -12.17 -6.67
CA GLU A 237 25.01 -13.00 -7.14
C GLU A 237 25.52 -13.94 -6.03
N LYS A 238 25.79 -13.40 -4.85
CA LYS A 238 26.35 -14.18 -3.74
C LYS A 238 25.37 -15.19 -3.17
N LEU A 239 24.09 -14.83 -3.02
CA LEU A 239 23.08 -15.75 -2.52
C LEU A 239 22.85 -16.91 -3.49
N ASN A 240 22.72 -16.63 -4.78
CA ASN A 240 22.53 -17.65 -5.81
C ASN A 240 23.78 -18.56 -6.00
N ALA A 241 24.95 -18.17 -5.50
CA ALA A 241 26.14 -19.03 -5.47
C ALA A 241 26.10 -20.08 -4.33
N ILE A 242 25.17 -19.97 -3.39
CA ILE A 242 25.02 -20.92 -2.28
C ILE A 242 24.14 -22.08 -2.73
N PRO A 243 24.62 -23.35 -2.66
CA PRO A 243 23.80 -24.50 -3.05
C PRO A 243 22.48 -24.56 -2.29
N GLY A 244 21.35 -24.66 -3.01
CA GLY A 244 20.01 -24.71 -2.46
C GLY A 244 19.40 -23.36 -2.07
N VAL A 245 20.05 -22.25 -2.41
CA VAL A 245 19.52 -20.89 -2.24
C VAL A 245 19.22 -20.30 -3.61
N SER A 246 18.05 -19.69 -3.75
CA SER A 246 17.65 -18.89 -4.91
C SER A 246 17.06 -17.57 -4.46
N CYS A 247 17.31 -16.49 -5.20
CA CYS A 247 16.68 -15.20 -4.98
C CYS A 247 16.62 -14.37 -6.28
#